data_fdea4ae0ec8acc2f065719b132d74450
#
_entry.id   fdea4ae0ec8acc2f065719b132d74450
#
_cell.length_a   1.000
_cell.length_b   1.000
_cell.length_c   1.000
_cell.angle_alpha   90.00
_cell.angle_beta   90.00
_cell.angle_gamma   90.00
#
_symmetry.space_group_name_H-M   'P 1'
#
loop_
_entity.id
_entity.type
_entity.pdbx_description
1 polymer ?
#
loop_
_entity_poly.entity_id
_entity_poly.type
_entity_poly.pdbx_seq_one_letter_code
_entity_poly.pdbx_strand_id
1 'polypeptide(L)'
;YAAYLRRNIPESPRYLEQKGRLEEADGIVRKMEQQAGIINNEIAVTDLPRNEKMSNITLADLWSKAYFRRTIVLWVLWLGINFGYYGFVLWTPTLLVGKGFSLVKGFQFTLIMSIAQLPGYYSAAYLIEKIGRKVVLVVYLIGTSLSAYLFGQAASAVTVLVFGCLLYFFSLGAWGAVYAYTPEVYPTRVRGSGAGWAAAIGRIGAIAAPYIVGLVYETKGKQAGFTYVFLMLTIVFAVVAVVVALLGIETKGRTLDEINVS
;
A
#
# COMPACT_ATOMS: atom_id res chain seq x y z
N TYR A 1 -10.49 13.59 -17.68
CA TYR A 1 -10.40 12.12 -17.66
C TYR A 1 -11.40 11.50 -16.66
N ALA A 2 -11.49 11.97 -15.43
CA ALA A 2 -12.43 11.46 -14.42
C ALA A 2 -13.90 11.54 -14.87
N ALA A 3 -14.32 12.62 -15.52
CA ALA A 3 -15.67 12.78 -16.05
C ALA A 3 -15.97 11.76 -17.17
N TYR A 4 -14.98 11.44 -18.02
CA TYR A 4 -15.09 10.42 -19.05
C TYR A 4 -15.26 9.02 -18.45
N LEU A 5 -14.43 8.66 -17.45
CA LEU A 5 -14.53 7.39 -16.75
C LEU A 5 -15.90 7.22 -16.07
N ARG A 6 -16.34 8.25 -15.33
CA ARG A 6 -17.63 8.23 -14.63
C ARG A 6 -18.82 8.03 -15.57
N ARG A 7 -18.70 8.47 -16.82
CA ARG A 7 -19.77 8.33 -17.83
C ARG A 7 -19.75 6.97 -18.54
N ASN A 8 -18.59 6.35 -18.67
CA ASN A 8 -18.41 5.15 -19.51
C ASN A 8 -18.18 3.85 -18.71
N ILE A 9 -17.80 3.94 -17.43
CA ILE A 9 -17.65 2.75 -16.61
C ILE A 9 -18.96 2.53 -15.83
N PRO A 10 -19.59 1.35 -15.98
CA PRO A 10 -20.78 1.01 -15.21
C PRO A 10 -20.43 0.89 -13.71
N GLU A 11 -21.41 1.18 -12.85
CA GLU A 11 -21.28 0.97 -11.42
C GLU A 11 -21.08 -0.52 -11.10
N SER A 12 -20.44 -0.81 -9.97
CA SER A 12 -20.24 -2.18 -9.51
C SER A 12 -21.59 -2.88 -9.26
N PRO A 13 -21.87 -4.06 -9.86
CA PRO A 13 -23.08 -4.81 -9.56
C PRO A 13 -23.31 -5.03 -8.06
N ARG A 14 -22.28 -5.41 -7.31
CA ARG A 14 -22.34 -5.56 -5.84
C ARG A 14 -22.73 -4.28 -5.11
N TYR A 15 -22.28 -3.12 -5.58
CA TYR A 15 -22.67 -1.84 -5.01
C TYR A 15 -24.16 -1.54 -5.27
N LEU A 16 -24.62 -1.82 -6.47
CA LEU A 16 -26.03 -1.65 -6.86
C LEU A 16 -26.95 -2.58 -6.05
N GLU A 17 -26.57 -3.83 -5.87
CA GLU A 17 -27.26 -4.80 -4.99
C GLU A 17 -27.39 -4.27 -3.56
N GLN A 18 -26.29 -3.78 -2.99
CA GLN A 18 -26.29 -3.18 -1.65
C GLN A 18 -27.19 -1.93 -1.53
N LYS A 19 -27.38 -1.21 -2.64
CA LYS A 19 -28.29 -0.04 -2.72
C LYS A 19 -29.73 -0.43 -3.02
N GLY A 20 -30.03 -1.73 -3.20
CA GLY A 20 -31.35 -2.22 -3.56
C GLY A 20 -31.74 -2.00 -5.04
N ARG A 21 -30.77 -1.61 -5.90
CA ARG A 21 -30.96 -1.39 -7.34
C ARG A 21 -30.69 -2.68 -8.11
N LEU A 22 -31.47 -3.73 -7.80
CA LEU A 22 -31.22 -5.10 -8.28
C LEU A 22 -31.35 -5.22 -9.81
N GLU A 23 -32.34 -4.58 -10.42
CA GLU A 23 -32.55 -4.63 -11.87
C GLU A 23 -31.36 -4.05 -12.65
N GLU A 24 -30.75 -2.96 -12.14
CA GLU A 24 -29.59 -2.36 -12.77
C GLU A 24 -28.34 -3.24 -12.60
N ALA A 25 -28.19 -3.86 -11.42
CA ALA A 25 -27.11 -4.81 -11.16
C ALA A 25 -27.18 -5.99 -12.13
N ASP A 26 -28.36 -6.60 -12.26
CA ASP A 26 -28.61 -7.71 -13.17
C ASP A 26 -28.37 -7.33 -14.64
N GLY A 27 -28.83 -6.15 -15.07
CA GLY A 27 -28.58 -5.64 -16.41
C GLY A 27 -27.10 -5.48 -16.75
N ILE A 28 -26.25 -5.11 -15.76
CA ILE A 28 -24.80 -5.01 -15.95
C ILE A 28 -24.18 -6.41 -16.03
N VAL A 29 -24.58 -7.33 -15.15
CA VAL A 29 -24.09 -8.72 -15.14
C VAL A 29 -24.42 -9.40 -16.47
N ARG A 30 -25.66 -9.32 -16.95
CA ARG A 30 -26.07 -9.88 -18.25
C ARG A 30 -25.24 -9.33 -19.42
N LYS A 31 -24.95 -8.04 -19.42
CA LYS A 31 -24.06 -7.45 -20.45
C LYS A 31 -22.64 -8.04 -20.39
N MET A 32 -22.10 -8.22 -19.20
CA MET A 32 -20.78 -8.84 -19.03
C MET A 32 -20.77 -10.30 -19.46
N GLU A 33 -21.80 -11.07 -19.12
CA GLU A 33 -21.97 -12.46 -19.53
C GLU A 33 -22.09 -12.59 -21.06
N GLN A 34 -22.87 -11.74 -21.69
CA GLN A 34 -22.99 -11.70 -23.16
C GLN A 34 -21.65 -11.39 -23.84
N GLN A 35 -20.87 -10.45 -23.28
CA GLN A 35 -19.54 -10.11 -23.79
C GLN A 35 -18.52 -11.24 -23.57
N ALA A 36 -18.69 -12.03 -22.50
CA ALA A 36 -17.87 -13.18 -22.20
C ALA A 36 -18.29 -14.45 -22.96
N GLY A 37 -19.38 -14.40 -23.75
CA GLY A 37 -19.91 -15.56 -24.47
C GLY A 37 -20.56 -16.61 -23.55
N ILE A 38 -20.91 -16.24 -22.33
CA ILE A 38 -21.57 -17.11 -21.37
C ILE A 38 -23.08 -17.02 -21.63
N ILE A 39 -23.65 -18.10 -22.19
CA ILE A 39 -25.10 -18.23 -22.36
C ILE A 39 -25.63 -18.81 -21.05
N ASN A 40 -26.03 -17.96 -20.10
CA ASN A 40 -26.70 -18.44 -18.89
C ASN A 40 -28.20 -18.61 -19.18
N ASN A 41 -28.68 -19.84 -19.02
CA ASN A 41 -30.10 -20.11 -18.83
C ASN A 41 -30.51 -19.49 -17.49
N GLU A 42 -31.65 -18.81 -17.52
CA GLU A 42 -32.28 -18.08 -16.41
C GLU A 42 -32.09 -18.75 -15.04
N ILE A 43 -31.14 -18.27 -14.27
CA ILE A 43 -31.20 -18.44 -12.82
C ILE A 43 -32.18 -17.35 -12.35
N ALA A 44 -33.40 -17.76 -12.04
CA ALA A 44 -34.39 -16.89 -11.43
C ALA A 44 -33.77 -16.18 -10.22
N VAL A 45 -33.94 -14.88 -10.13
CA VAL A 45 -33.62 -14.06 -8.96
C VAL A 45 -34.56 -14.49 -7.84
N THR A 46 -34.30 -15.67 -7.25
CA THR A 46 -35.04 -16.19 -6.12
C THR A 46 -34.38 -15.64 -4.85
N ASP A 47 -35.13 -14.80 -4.15
CA ASP A 47 -35.04 -14.50 -2.72
C ASP A 47 -33.63 -14.44 -2.10
N LEU A 48 -32.81 -13.53 -2.61
CA LEU A 48 -31.65 -13.08 -1.82
C LEU A 48 -32.19 -12.35 -0.58
N PRO A 49 -31.71 -12.67 0.62
CA PRO A 49 -32.15 -12.00 1.81
C PRO A 49 -31.97 -10.50 1.64
N ARG A 50 -33.08 -9.78 1.77
CA ARG A 50 -33.17 -8.32 1.63
C ARG A 50 -32.17 -7.70 2.58
N ASN A 51 -31.02 -7.31 2.05
CA ASN A 51 -29.97 -6.72 2.86
C ASN A 51 -30.52 -5.49 3.57
N GLU A 52 -30.37 -5.49 4.90
CA GLU A 52 -30.71 -4.38 5.78
C GLU A 52 -30.14 -3.06 5.22
N LYS A 53 -30.96 -2.00 5.30
CA LYS A 53 -30.57 -0.65 4.90
C LYS A 53 -29.15 -0.35 5.38
N MET A 54 -28.24 -0.06 4.46
CA MET A 54 -26.89 0.34 4.78
C MET A 54 -26.94 1.55 5.74
N SER A 55 -26.70 1.31 7.01
CA SER A 55 -26.44 2.39 7.95
C SER A 55 -25.16 3.12 7.51
N ASN A 56 -25.18 4.45 7.62
CA ASN A 56 -23.98 5.24 7.34
C ASN A 56 -22.84 4.74 8.23
N ILE A 57 -21.77 4.25 7.60
CA ILE A 57 -20.59 3.76 8.32
C ILE A 57 -19.85 4.96 8.87
N THR A 58 -19.67 4.97 10.18
CA THR A 58 -18.94 5.98 10.91
C THR A 58 -17.50 5.55 11.16
N LEU A 59 -16.61 6.49 11.49
CA LEU A 59 -15.26 6.17 11.93
C LEU A 59 -15.26 5.23 13.15
N ALA A 60 -16.25 5.35 14.04
CA ALA A 60 -16.39 4.51 15.21
C ALA A 60 -16.58 3.02 14.85
N ASP A 61 -17.25 2.72 13.73
CA ASP A 61 -17.48 1.35 13.29
C ASP A 61 -16.15 0.64 12.96
N LEU A 62 -15.15 1.38 12.45
CA LEU A 62 -13.79 0.84 12.17
C LEU A 62 -13.04 0.46 13.45
N TRP A 63 -13.39 1.07 14.59
CA TRP A 63 -12.83 0.78 15.90
C TRP A 63 -13.64 -0.22 16.72
N SER A 64 -14.69 -0.80 16.15
CA SER A 64 -15.42 -1.91 16.76
C SER A 64 -14.52 -3.14 16.96
N LYS A 65 -14.89 -4.03 17.87
CA LYS A 65 -14.15 -5.27 18.14
C LYS A 65 -13.91 -6.11 16.87
N ALA A 66 -14.83 -6.06 15.90
CA ALA A 66 -14.74 -6.79 14.65
C ALA A 66 -13.62 -6.26 13.72
N TYR A 67 -13.36 -4.95 13.74
CA TYR A 67 -12.44 -4.34 12.77
C TYR A 67 -11.17 -3.72 13.39
N PHE A 68 -11.13 -3.61 14.72
CA PHE A 68 -10.03 -2.97 15.46
C PHE A 68 -8.64 -3.44 15.03
N ARG A 69 -8.44 -4.77 14.98
CA ARG A 69 -7.15 -5.35 14.58
C ARG A 69 -6.78 -4.98 13.14
N ARG A 70 -7.75 -5.04 12.22
CA ARG A 70 -7.57 -4.71 10.79
C ARG A 70 -7.25 -3.22 10.62
N THR A 71 -7.96 -2.38 11.37
CA THR A 71 -7.77 -0.92 11.37
C THR A 71 -6.38 -0.55 11.86
N ILE A 72 -5.91 -1.09 12.98
CA ILE A 72 -4.55 -0.84 13.48
C ILE A 72 -3.50 -1.25 12.45
N VAL A 73 -3.63 -2.46 11.88
CA VAL A 73 -2.65 -2.95 10.88
C VAL A 73 -2.58 -2.00 9.70
N LEU A 74 -3.71 -1.61 9.13
CA LEU A 74 -3.72 -0.73 7.96
C LEU A 74 -3.28 0.69 8.29
N TRP A 75 -3.62 1.23 9.46
CA TRP A 75 -3.19 2.57 9.85
C TRP A 75 -1.67 2.63 10.10
N VAL A 76 -1.11 1.64 10.80
CA VAL A 76 0.35 1.54 11.01
C VAL A 76 1.05 1.32 9.67
N LEU A 77 0.53 0.45 8.82
CA LEU A 77 1.06 0.19 7.49
C LEU A 77 1.09 1.45 6.63
N TRP A 78 -0.04 2.14 6.49
CA TRP A 78 -0.12 3.35 5.65
C TRP A 78 0.70 4.51 6.21
N LEU A 79 0.67 4.72 7.54
CA LEU A 79 1.48 5.73 8.20
C LEU A 79 2.97 5.47 7.96
N GLY A 80 3.42 4.25 8.26
CA GLY A 80 4.84 3.90 8.21
C GLY A 80 5.39 3.84 6.79
N ILE A 81 4.65 3.28 5.82
CA ILE A 81 5.12 3.22 4.43
C ILE A 81 5.19 4.62 3.80
N ASN A 82 4.22 5.49 4.07
CA ASN A 82 4.27 6.88 3.63
C ASN A 82 5.42 7.64 4.28
N PHE A 83 5.55 7.54 5.61
CA PHE A 83 6.66 8.16 6.33
C PHE A 83 8.01 7.70 5.77
N GLY A 84 8.20 6.39 5.65
CA GLY A 84 9.45 5.82 5.14
C GLY A 84 9.75 6.26 3.72
N TYR A 85 8.79 6.10 2.81
CA TYR A 85 8.97 6.40 1.39
C TYR A 85 9.26 7.89 1.14
N TYR A 86 8.41 8.78 1.63
CA TYR A 86 8.63 10.23 1.46
C TYR A 86 9.83 10.73 2.24
N GLY A 87 10.19 10.05 3.36
CA GLY A 87 11.38 10.35 4.13
C GLY A 87 12.68 10.14 3.36
N PHE A 88 12.79 9.10 2.54
CA PHE A 88 14.02 8.92 1.76
C PHE A 88 13.93 9.48 0.33
N VAL A 89 12.81 9.34 -0.37
CA VAL A 89 12.75 9.74 -1.79
C VAL A 89 12.99 11.24 -1.97
N LEU A 90 12.40 12.09 -1.13
CA LEU A 90 12.57 13.53 -1.23
C LEU A 90 13.97 13.98 -0.80
N TRP A 91 14.58 13.27 0.13
CA TRP A 91 15.87 13.67 0.71
C TRP A 91 17.09 13.00 0.08
N THR A 92 16.93 11.92 -0.69
CA THR A 92 18.07 11.18 -1.27
C THR A 92 19.07 12.08 -2.01
N PRO A 93 18.68 13.00 -2.91
CA PRO A 93 19.66 13.85 -3.59
C PRO A 93 20.44 14.72 -2.59
N THR A 94 19.76 15.35 -1.65
CA THR A 94 20.37 16.23 -0.63
C THR A 94 21.30 15.43 0.30
N LEU A 95 20.86 14.26 0.73
CA LEU A 95 21.64 13.38 1.60
C LEU A 95 22.90 12.87 0.92
N LEU A 96 22.85 12.59 -0.39
CA LEU A 96 24.02 12.19 -1.18
C LEU A 96 25.01 13.35 -1.34
N VAL A 97 24.53 14.57 -1.56
CA VAL A 97 25.40 15.75 -1.58
C VAL A 97 26.06 15.97 -0.22
N GLY A 98 25.32 15.82 0.88
CA GLY A 98 25.88 15.87 2.23
C GLY A 98 26.92 14.81 2.53
N LYS A 99 26.88 13.68 1.82
CA LYS A 99 27.86 12.59 1.88
C LYS A 99 29.12 12.86 1.00
N GLY A 100 29.16 13.98 0.29
CA GLY A 100 30.30 14.40 -0.51
C GLY A 100 30.18 14.14 -2.01
N PHE A 101 29.05 13.65 -2.51
CA PHE A 101 28.81 13.56 -3.94
C PHE A 101 28.47 14.93 -4.52
N SER A 102 28.87 15.18 -5.79
CA SER A 102 28.44 16.40 -6.48
C SER A 102 26.91 16.37 -6.69
N LEU A 103 26.30 17.53 -6.80
CA LEU A 103 24.84 17.65 -7.04
C LEU A 103 24.39 16.83 -8.26
N VAL A 104 25.16 16.90 -9.36
CA VAL A 104 24.87 16.14 -10.59
C VAL A 104 24.90 14.64 -10.33
N LYS A 105 25.91 14.13 -9.63
CA LYS A 105 25.99 12.71 -9.26
C LYS A 105 24.85 12.30 -8.32
N GLY A 106 24.46 13.15 -7.38
CA GLY A 106 23.33 12.91 -6.50
C GLY A 106 22.02 12.67 -7.28
N PHE A 107 21.74 13.51 -8.27
CA PHE A 107 20.57 13.34 -9.14
C PHE A 107 20.69 12.12 -10.07
N GLN A 108 21.89 11.87 -10.65
CA GLN A 108 22.11 10.67 -11.47
C GLN A 108 21.89 9.39 -10.70
N PHE A 109 22.41 9.28 -9.48
CA PHE A 109 22.20 8.12 -8.61
C PHE A 109 20.74 7.94 -8.25
N THR A 110 20.06 9.02 -7.88
CA THR A 110 18.62 8.99 -7.59
C THR A 110 17.79 8.54 -8.80
N LEU A 111 18.15 8.96 -10.01
CA LEU A 111 17.51 8.52 -11.24
C LEU A 111 17.68 7.00 -11.45
N ILE A 112 18.91 6.48 -11.31
CA ILE A 112 19.20 5.05 -11.45
C ILE A 112 18.40 4.24 -10.42
N MET A 113 18.41 4.68 -9.15
CA MET A 113 17.64 4.06 -8.09
C MET A 113 16.13 4.09 -8.39
N SER A 114 15.62 5.19 -8.96
CA SER A 114 14.20 5.32 -9.35
C SER A 114 13.81 4.34 -10.46
N ILE A 115 14.72 4.03 -11.39
CA ILE A 115 14.48 3.01 -12.41
C ILE A 115 14.37 1.62 -11.79
N ALA A 116 15.15 1.33 -10.72
CA ALA A 116 15.07 0.06 -10.00
C ALA A 116 13.71 -0.18 -9.31
N GLN A 117 12.87 0.84 -9.16
CA GLN A 117 11.50 0.69 -8.67
C GLN A 117 10.60 -0.14 -9.61
N LEU A 118 10.80 -0.01 -10.92
CA LEU A 118 9.96 -0.67 -11.91
C LEU A 118 9.97 -2.20 -11.76
N PRO A 119 11.13 -2.89 -11.81
CA PRO A 119 11.17 -4.33 -11.58
C PRO A 119 10.68 -4.72 -10.19
N GLY A 120 10.84 -3.86 -9.16
CA GLY A 120 10.30 -4.07 -7.83
C GLY A 120 8.77 -4.16 -7.83
N TYR A 121 8.11 -3.24 -8.53
CA TYR A 121 6.65 -3.22 -8.66
C TYR A 121 6.13 -4.44 -9.41
N TYR A 122 6.73 -4.77 -10.57
CA TYR A 122 6.31 -5.93 -11.37
C TYR A 122 6.53 -7.25 -10.66
N SER A 123 7.66 -7.41 -9.96
CA SER A 123 7.94 -8.62 -9.18
C SER A 123 6.96 -8.80 -8.01
N ALA A 124 6.59 -7.71 -7.33
CA ALA A 124 5.57 -7.76 -6.29
C ALA A 124 4.20 -8.15 -6.89
N ALA A 125 3.78 -7.53 -7.99
CA ALA A 125 2.52 -7.85 -8.67
C ALA A 125 2.43 -9.33 -9.06
N TYR A 126 3.52 -9.92 -9.54
CA TYR A 126 3.58 -11.34 -9.85
C TYR A 126 3.54 -12.22 -8.60
N LEU A 127 4.28 -11.85 -7.57
CA LEU A 127 4.41 -12.65 -6.36
C LEU A 127 3.16 -12.65 -5.48
N ILE A 128 2.39 -11.55 -5.43
CA ILE A 128 1.16 -11.49 -4.62
C ILE A 128 0.15 -12.56 -5.05
N GLU A 129 0.10 -12.90 -6.34
CA GLU A 129 -0.77 -13.97 -6.83
C GLU A 129 -0.23 -15.37 -6.49
N LYS A 130 1.10 -15.53 -6.43
CA LYS A 130 1.73 -16.83 -6.19
C LYS A 130 1.87 -17.22 -4.72
N ILE A 131 2.28 -16.29 -3.86
CA ILE A 131 2.60 -16.59 -2.46
C ILE A 131 1.71 -15.86 -1.44
N GLY A 132 0.86 -14.94 -1.91
CA GLY A 132 -0.11 -14.24 -1.06
C GLY A 132 0.27 -12.79 -0.78
N ARG A 133 -0.74 -12.01 -0.44
CA ARG A 133 -0.63 -10.56 -0.26
C ARG A 133 0.18 -10.20 0.98
N LYS A 134 -0.17 -10.80 2.13
CA LYS A 134 0.51 -10.58 3.41
C LYS A 134 1.98 -10.98 3.34
N VAL A 135 2.27 -12.17 2.79
CA VAL A 135 3.64 -12.71 2.73
C VAL A 135 4.53 -11.80 1.89
N VAL A 136 4.08 -11.42 0.67
CA VAL A 136 4.82 -10.50 -0.19
C VAL A 136 5.06 -9.17 0.50
N LEU A 137 4.02 -8.59 1.10
CA LEU A 137 4.11 -7.32 1.79
C LEU A 137 5.17 -7.37 2.90
N VAL A 138 5.17 -8.40 3.74
CA VAL A 138 6.15 -8.57 4.82
C VAL A 138 7.57 -8.74 4.27
N VAL A 139 7.76 -9.58 3.25
CA VAL A 139 9.08 -9.79 2.62
C VAL A 139 9.63 -8.49 2.05
N TYR A 140 8.80 -7.72 1.35
CA TYR A 140 9.22 -6.46 0.75
C TYR A 140 9.47 -5.37 1.81
N LEU A 141 8.71 -5.32 2.89
CA LEU A 141 8.97 -4.41 4.02
C LEU A 141 10.27 -4.76 4.75
N ILE A 142 10.56 -6.05 4.96
CA ILE A 142 11.84 -6.51 5.52
C ILE A 142 12.98 -6.16 4.57
N GLY A 143 12.82 -6.43 3.27
CA GLY A 143 13.79 -6.06 2.25
C GLY A 143 14.07 -4.55 2.21
N THR A 144 13.01 -3.73 2.34
CA THR A 144 13.15 -2.27 2.43
C THR A 144 13.89 -1.85 3.69
N SER A 145 13.55 -2.43 4.85
CA SER A 145 14.22 -2.15 6.12
C SER A 145 15.71 -2.49 6.08
N LEU A 146 16.05 -3.69 5.61
CA LEU A 146 17.44 -4.13 5.50
C LEU A 146 18.23 -3.27 4.50
N SER A 147 17.62 -2.98 3.35
CA SER A 147 18.24 -2.13 2.34
C SER A 147 18.46 -0.69 2.83
N ALA A 148 17.52 -0.15 3.63
CA ALA A 148 17.68 1.16 4.26
C ALA A 148 18.86 1.17 5.23
N TYR A 149 19.00 0.13 6.06
CA TYR A 149 20.15 -0.02 6.95
C TYR A 149 21.48 -0.05 6.18
N LEU A 150 21.58 -0.93 5.19
CA LEU A 150 22.79 -1.07 4.36
C LEU A 150 23.12 0.21 3.60
N PHE A 151 22.11 0.91 3.09
CA PHE A 151 22.28 2.19 2.41
C PHE A 151 22.81 3.26 3.38
N GLY A 152 22.30 3.30 4.62
CA GLY A 152 22.81 4.19 5.67
C GLY A 152 24.29 3.97 6.01
N GLN A 153 24.80 2.73 5.83
CA GLN A 153 26.20 2.36 6.07
C GLN A 153 27.08 2.43 4.82
N ALA A 154 26.50 2.71 3.65
CA ALA A 154 27.23 2.70 2.40
C ALA A 154 28.37 3.74 2.39
N ALA A 155 29.62 3.32 2.14
CA ALA A 155 30.81 4.18 2.16
C ALA A 155 31.33 4.54 0.77
N SER A 156 31.06 3.73 -0.25
CA SER A 156 31.52 3.94 -1.62
C SER A 156 30.38 4.25 -2.58
N ALA A 157 30.70 4.82 -3.75
CA ALA A 157 29.71 5.08 -4.80
C ALA A 157 28.97 3.80 -5.24
N VAL A 158 29.70 2.68 -5.30
CA VAL A 158 29.13 1.38 -5.70
C VAL A 158 28.15 0.89 -4.65
N THR A 159 28.50 0.90 -3.37
CA THR A 159 27.61 0.46 -2.28
C THR A 159 26.39 1.36 -2.16
N VAL A 160 26.54 2.68 -2.36
CA VAL A 160 25.42 3.63 -2.43
C VAL A 160 24.46 3.25 -3.56
N LEU A 161 24.95 2.99 -4.76
CA LEU A 161 24.09 2.60 -5.88
C LEU A 161 23.40 1.26 -5.64
N VAL A 162 24.15 0.23 -5.23
CA VAL A 162 23.60 -1.12 -5.04
C VAL A 162 22.52 -1.10 -3.95
N PHE A 163 22.84 -0.61 -2.77
CA PHE A 163 21.87 -0.60 -1.66
C PHE A 163 20.75 0.39 -1.87
N GLY A 164 20.99 1.50 -2.57
CA GLY A 164 19.97 2.42 -2.99
C GLY A 164 19.00 1.79 -3.99
N CYS A 165 19.48 1.09 -5.00
CA CYS A 165 18.63 0.35 -5.95
C CYS A 165 17.80 -0.72 -5.23
N LEU A 166 18.35 -1.45 -4.28
CA LEU A 166 17.62 -2.42 -3.48
C LEU A 166 16.53 -1.75 -2.61
N LEU A 167 16.85 -0.62 -1.97
CA LEU A 167 15.91 0.15 -1.18
C LEU A 167 14.71 0.60 -2.02
N TYR A 168 14.97 1.16 -3.20
CA TYR A 168 13.92 1.63 -4.11
C TYR A 168 13.12 0.46 -4.70
N PHE A 169 13.77 -0.64 -5.06
CA PHE A 169 13.14 -1.88 -5.54
C PHE A 169 12.13 -2.43 -4.52
N PHE A 170 12.59 -2.72 -3.31
CA PHE A 170 11.72 -3.30 -2.28
C PHE A 170 10.63 -2.32 -1.83
N SER A 171 10.96 -1.05 -1.71
CA SER A 171 9.99 -0.04 -1.27
C SER A 171 8.80 0.09 -2.24
N LEU A 172 9.04 0.17 -3.56
CA LEU A 172 7.93 0.26 -4.51
C LEU A 172 7.18 -1.06 -4.68
N GLY A 173 7.86 -2.19 -4.54
CA GLY A 173 7.21 -3.49 -4.45
C GLY A 173 6.27 -3.59 -3.24
N ALA A 174 6.69 -3.08 -2.07
CA ALA A 174 5.82 -2.96 -0.91
C ALA A 174 4.58 -2.08 -1.20
N TRP A 175 4.75 -0.95 -1.91
CA TRP A 175 3.63 -0.11 -2.35
C TRP A 175 2.64 -0.87 -3.22
N GLY A 176 3.11 -1.67 -4.20
CA GLY A 176 2.25 -2.53 -5.01
C GLY A 176 1.42 -3.48 -4.17
N ALA A 177 2.06 -4.15 -3.19
CA ALA A 177 1.38 -5.05 -2.27
C ALA A 177 0.37 -4.34 -1.36
N VAL A 178 0.68 -3.13 -0.86
CA VAL A 178 -0.24 -2.32 -0.02
C VAL A 178 -1.53 -2.00 -0.76
N TYR A 179 -1.43 -1.56 -2.02
CA TYR A 179 -2.62 -1.23 -2.81
C TYR A 179 -3.50 -2.44 -3.10
N ALA A 180 -2.93 -3.63 -3.28
CA ALA A 180 -3.69 -4.86 -3.44
C ALA A 180 -4.29 -5.33 -2.10
N TYR A 181 -3.51 -5.29 -1.02
CA TYR A 181 -3.89 -5.77 0.29
C TYR A 181 -5.00 -4.95 0.96
N THR A 182 -4.91 -3.61 0.89
CA THR A 182 -5.80 -2.71 1.63
C THR A 182 -7.29 -2.94 1.37
N PRO A 183 -7.78 -3.03 0.10
CA PRO A 183 -9.20 -3.26 -0.16
C PRO A 183 -9.66 -4.68 0.18
N GLU A 184 -8.75 -5.66 0.28
CA GLU A 184 -9.09 -7.05 0.60
C GLU A 184 -9.27 -7.29 2.11
N VAL A 185 -8.65 -6.46 2.96
CA VAL A 185 -8.69 -6.62 4.43
C VAL A 185 -10.05 -6.30 5.01
N TYR A 186 -10.80 -5.37 4.41
CA TYR A 186 -12.11 -4.96 4.89
C TYR A 186 -13.25 -5.60 4.08
N PRO A 187 -14.36 -5.99 4.76
CA PRO A 187 -15.57 -6.39 4.08
C PRO A 187 -16.14 -5.27 3.21
N THR A 188 -16.89 -5.64 2.18
CA THR A 188 -17.42 -4.71 1.17
C THR A 188 -18.14 -3.52 1.80
N ARG A 189 -18.88 -3.75 2.90
CA ARG A 189 -19.63 -2.71 3.62
C ARG A 189 -18.75 -1.57 4.10
N VAL A 190 -17.60 -1.86 4.73
CA VAL A 190 -16.71 -0.85 5.36
C VAL A 190 -15.45 -0.54 4.53
N ARG A 191 -15.24 -1.22 3.40
CA ARG A 191 -14.02 -1.17 2.58
C ARG A 191 -13.65 0.24 2.14
N GLY A 192 -14.62 0.98 1.57
CA GLY A 192 -14.38 2.33 1.07
C GLY A 192 -13.95 3.29 2.18
N SER A 193 -14.67 3.27 3.30
CA SER A 193 -14.33 4.10 4.46
C SER A 193 -13.02 3.66 5.11
N GLY A 194 -12.81 2.34 5.29
CA GLY A 194 -11.60 1.80 5.90
C GLY A 194 -10.34 2.11 5.09
N ALA A 195 -10.37 1.89 3.77
CA ALA A 195 -9.26 2.23 2.88
C ALA A 195 -9.02 3.76 2.81
N GLY A 196 -10.09 4.55 2.75
CA GLY A 196 -10.00 6.01 2.76
C GLY A 196 -9.35 6.56 4.02
N TRP A 197 -9.76 6.09 5.20
CA TRP A 197 -9.14 6.49 6.46
C TRP A 197 -7.68 6.00 6.60
N ALA A 198 -7.36 4.79 6.18
CA ALA A 198 -5.99 4.31 6.16
C ALA A 198 -5.10 5.22 5.29
N ALA A 199 -5.56 5.56 4.08
CA ALA A 199 -4.84 6.49 3.21
C ALA A 199 -4.72 7.90 3.82
N ALA A 200 -5.76 8.41 4.50
CA ALA A 200 -5.73 9.70 5.19
C ALA A 200 -4.68 9.73 6.32
N ILE A 201 -4.63 8.68 7.14
CA ILE A 201 -3.60 8.52 8.18
C ILE A 201 -2.20 8.44 7.54
N GLY A 202 -2.07 7.76 6.40
CA GLY A 202 -0.82 7.73 5.64
C GLY A 202 -0.33 9.12 5.25
N ARG A 203 -1.22 10.07 4.93
CA ARG A 203 -0.84 11.46 4.61
C ARG A 203 -0.15 12.18 5.77
N ILE A 204 -0.52 11.85 7.01
CA ILE A 204 0.18 12.39 8.20
C ILE A 204 1.64 11.96 8.16
N GLY A 205 1.92 10.69 7.86
CA GLY A 205 3.29 10.19 7.68
C GLY A 205 4.05 10.91 6.56
N ALA A 206 3.40 11.11 5.41
CA ALA A 206 4.00 11.79 4.26
C ALA A 206 4.36 13.26 4.57
N ILE A 207 3.53 13.96 5.36
CA ILE A 207 3.76 15.36 5.76
C ILE A 207 4.84 15.45 6.84
N ALA A 208 4.81 14.55 7.82
CA ALA A 208 5.76 14.55 8.93
C ALA A 208 7.18 14.13 8.50
N ALA A 209 7.29 13.22 7.54
CA ALA A 209 8.56 12.62 7.15
C ALA A 209 9.62 13.63 6.71
N PRO A 210 9.38 14.54 5.75
CA PRO A 210 10.38 15.50 5.31
C PRO A 210 10.88 16.39 6.45
N TYR A 211 9.99 16.81 7.35
CA TYR A 211 10.34 17.64 8.49
C TYR A 211 11.22 16.88 9.50
N ILE A 212 10.80 15.67 9.88
CA ILE A 212 11.55 14.86 10.87
C ILE A 212 12.90 14.43 10.31
N VAL A 213 12.97 14.04 9.04
CA VAL A 213 14.23 13.70 8.36
C VAL A 213 15.17 14.91 8.34
N GLY A 214 14.67 16.11 8.00
CA GLY A 214 15.44 17.34 8.04
C GLY A 214 15.99 17.63 9.44
N LEU A 215 15.15 17.54 10.46
CA LEU A 215 15.54 17.75 11.86
C LEU A 215 16.64 16.77 12.30
N VAL A 216 16.49 15.48 11.99
CA VAL A 216 17.51 14.46 12.33
C VAL A 216 18.82 14.75 11.58
N TYR A 217 18.73 15.12 10.30
CA TYR A 217 19.89 15.41 9.49
C TYR A 217 20.67 16.63 10.00
N GLU A 218 19.99 17.71 10.35
CA GLU A 218 20.59 18.93 10.87
C GLU A 218 21.19 18.74 12.27
N THR A 219 20.47 18.09 13.18
CA THR A 219 20.91 17.89 14.57
C THR A 219 22.11 16.97 14.70
N LYS A 220 22.25 15.99 13.82
CA LYS A 220 23.36 15.02 13.82
C LYS A 220 24.55 15.43 12.94
N GLY A 221 24.40 16.52 12.17
CA GLY A 221 25.40 16.98 11.22
C GLY A 221 25.43 16.15 9.93
N LYS A 222 26.01 16.73 8.88
CA LYS A 222 25.89 16.19 7.50
C LYS A 222 26.37 14.74 7.35
N GLN A 223 27.46 14.37 8.02
CA GLN A 223 28.07 13.04 7.86
C GLN A 223 27.37 11.95 8.67
N ALA A 224 27.08 12.21 9.95
CA ALA A 224 26.34 11.30 10.80
C ALA A 224 24.84 11.30 10.48
N GLY A 225 24.28 12.45 10.11
CA GLY A 225 22.87 12.63 9.79
C GLY A 225 22.36 11.66 8.73
N PHE A 226 23.16 11.38 7.69
CA PHE A 226 22.83 10.38 6.69
C PHE A 226 22.57 9.01 7.33
N THR A 227 23.48 8.51 8.14
CA THR A 227 23.36 7.22 8.82
C THR A 227 22.16 7.19 9.79
N TYR A 228 21.98 8.25 10.59
CA TYR A 228 20.86 8.32 11.54
C TYR A 228 19.50 8.39 10.87
N VAL A 229 19.37 9.10 9.74
CA VAL A 229 18.14 9.13 8.95
C VAL A 229 17.79 7.72 8.47
N PHE A 230 18.74 7.00 7.86
CA PHE A 230 18.46 5.66 7.36
C PHE A 230 18.28 4.63 8.49
N LEU A 231 18.92 4.79 9.64
CA LEU A 231 18.65 3.98 10.82
C LEU A 231 17.20 4.19 11.32
N MET A 232 16.74 5.43 11.40
CA MET A 232 15.35 5.75 11.75
C MET A 232 14.37 5.11 10.76
N LEU A 233 14.61 5.23 9.46
CA LEU A 233 13.76 4.62 8.43
C LEU A 233 13.77 3.09 8.50
N THR A 234 14.92 2.49 8.80
CA THR A 234 15.06 1.05 9.05
C THR A 234 14.10 0.60 10.16
N ILE A 235 14.11 1.31 11.29
CA ILE A 235 13.23 1.00 12.44
C ILE A 235 11.76 1.13 12.04
N VAL A 236 11.40 2.19 11.32
CA VAL A 236 10.02 2.38 10.86
C VAL A 236 9.55 1.21 10.00
N PHE A 237 10.32 0.83 8.98
CA PHE A 237 9.95 -0.29 8.11
C PHE A 237 9.95 -1.64 8.84
N ALA A 238 10.88 -1.85 9.79
CA ALA A 238 10.91 -3.05 10.61
C ALA A 238 9.66 -3.15 11.50
N VAL A 239 9.26 -2.07 12.17
CA VAL A 239 8.04 -2.03 12.98
C VAL A 239 6.80 -2.33 12.14
N VAL A 240 6.69 -1.72 10.97
CA VAL A 240 5.58 -1.99 10.04
C VAL A 240 5.57 -3.45 9.61
N ALA A 241 6.73 -4.01 9.25
CA ALA A 241 6.85 -5.42 8.86
C ALA A 241 6.40 -6.35 9.99
N VAL A 242 6.83 -6.09 11.23
CA VAL A 242 6.46 -6.89 12.41
C VAL A 242 4.95 -6.79 12.68
N VAL A 243 4.37 -5.59 12.63
CA VAL A 243 2.92 -5.40 12.83
C VAL A 243 2.12 -6.14 11.79
N VAL A 244 2.50 -6.05 10.51
CA VAL A 244 1.81 -6.78 9.43
C VAL A 244 2.01 -8.29 9.58
N ALA A 245 3.21 -8.75 9.93
CA ALA A 245 3.50 -10.17 10.11
C ALA A 245 2.69 -10.78 11.25
N LEU A 246 2.59 -10.11 12.39
CA LEU A 246 1.92 -10.64 13.59
C LEU A 246 0.40 -10.43 13.55
N LEU A 247 -0.04 -9.26 13.13
CA LEU A 247 -1.45 -8.87 13.22
C LEU A 247 -2.19 -8.88 11.87
N GLY A 248 -1.49 -8.87 10.74
CA GLY A 248 -2.10 -8.91 9.41
C GLY A 248 -2.78 -10.24 9.13
N ILE A 249 -3.79 -10.21 8.28
CA ILE A 249 -4.50 -11.41 7.78
C ILE A 249 -4.02 -11.73 6.36
N GLU A 250 -3.93 -13.01 6.00
CA GLU A 250 -3.69 -13.41 4.61
C GLU A 250 -5.03 -13.45 3.86
N THR A 251 -5.06 -12.84 2.70
CA THR A 251 -6.27 -12.69 1.89
C THR A 251 -6.29 -13.61 0.66
N LYS A 252 -5.14 -14.22 0.32
CA LYS A 252 -5.03 -15.12 -0.83
C LYS A 252 -5.97 -16.31 -0.73
N GLY A 253 -6.74 -16.54 -1.80
CA GLY A 253 -7.61 -17.72 -1.94
C GLY A 253 -8.85 -17.71 -1.05
N ARG A 254 -9.12 -16.59 -0.35
CA ARG A 254 -10.34 -16.40 0.43
C ARG A 254 -11.31 -15.52 -0.32
N THR A 255 -12.56 -15.92 -0.31
CA THR A 255 -13.63 -15.02 -0.78
C THR A 255 -13.83 -13.89 0.22
N LEU A 256 -14.34 -12.75 -0.27
CA LEU A 256 -14.61 -11.59 0.59
C LEU A 256 -15.61 -11.91 1.71
N ASP A 257 -16.47 -12.89 1.49
CA ASP A 257 -17.47 -13.33 2.47
C ASP A 257 -16.83 -14.19 3.57
N GLU A 258 -15.86 -15.06 3.24
CA GLU A 258 -15.08 -15.81 4.22
C GLU A 258 -14.20 -14.92 5.12
N ILE A 259 -13.67 -13.82 4.57
CA ILE A 259 -12.94 -12.83 5.34
C ILE A 259 -13.86 -12.08 6.31
N ASN A 260 -15.17 -12.03 6.06
CA ASN A 260 -16.15 -11.36 6.91
C ASN A 260 -16.47 -12.14 8.19
N VAL A 261 -16.33 -13.46 8.18
CA VAL A 261 -16.71 -14.36 9.30
C VAL A 261 -15.52 -14.62 10.24
N SER A 262 -14.30 -14.29 9.84
CA SER A 262 -13.06 -14.45 10.63
C SER A 262 -12.61 -13.14 11.30
#